data_7012a6eba053561b6ba6eb839ba3d688
#
_entry.id   7012a6eba053561b6ba6eb839ba3d688
#
_cell.length_a   1.000
_cell.length_b   1.000
_cell.length_c   1.000
_cell.angle_alpha   90.00
_cell.angle_beta   90.00
_cell.angle_gamma   90.00
#
_symmetry.space_group_name_H-M   'P 1'
#
loop_
_entity.id
_entity.type
_entity.pdbx_description
1 polymer ?
#
loop_
_entity_poly.entity_id
_entity_poly.type
_entity_poly.pdbx_seq_one_letter_code
_entity_poly.pdbx_strand_id
1 'polypeptide(L)'
;MKKKMAVLITLLMCTVLMMALIGCGKSNDAVGESKEENTPVVETVNVADSTELLTNVWSTYEEADKFPIGGGDYENMVMDTVGAFDVTKTEDLDALLGMPAEGAAMIDNAASMMHMMNANTFTAGAYHLTDASNKQALADALKDNITNRQWMCGFPDTLLIASVGGDYMVSAFGNAEIMDTFKTKLQAQYEMTEVIYEESLTE
;
A
#
# COMPACT_ATOMS: atom_id res chain seq x y z
N MET A 1 44.28 -9.80 38.17
CA MET A 1 43.92 -11.11 38.74
C MET A 1 42.70 -11.59 37.96
N LYS A 2 42.88 -12.47 36.96
CA LYS A 2 42.57 -13.91 36.99
C LYS A 2 41.07 -14.14 37.34
N LYS A 3 40.22 -14.69 36.47
CA LYS A 3 40.19 -15.98 35.75
C LYS A 3 39.06 -15.88 34.69
N LYS A 4 39.16 -16.13 33.42
CA LYS A 4 39.14 -17.39 32.69
C LYS A 4 38.15 -18.43 33.26
N MET A 5 37.07 -18.70 32.54
CA MET A 5 36.67 -20.07 32.27
C MET A 5 35.70 -20.15 31.07
N ALA A 6 36.21 -20.79 30.10
CA ALA A 6 35.53 -21.44 28.99
C ALA A 6 34.91 -22.76 29.49
N VAL A 7 34.07 -23.35 28.70
CA VAL A 7 33.62 -24.77 28.70
C VAL A 7 32.12 -24.77 28.29
N LEU A 8 31.59 -25.53 27.39
CA LEU A 8 31.98 -26.66 26.60
C LEU A 8 30.88 -26.94 25.56
N ILE A 9 31.30 -27.26 24.39
CA ILE A 9 30.55 -27.84 23.31
C ILE A 9 29.98 -29.20 23.74
N THR A 10 28.69 -29.45 23.49
CA THR A 10 28.17 -30.80 23.45
C THR A 10 27.42 -31.04 22.17
N LEU A 11 28.14 -31.63 21.25
CA LEU A 11 27.67 -32.29 20.03
C LEU A 11 26.97 -33.58 20.48
N LEU A 12 25.68 -33.76 20.16
CA LEU A 12 25.04 -35.07 20.25
C LEU A 12 24.48 -35.45 18.91
N MET A 13 25.25 -36.24 18.25
CA MET A 13 24.95 -37.00 17.04
C MET A 13 24.14 -38.22 17.44
N CYS A 14 22.90 -38.36 16.98
CA CYS A 14 22.15 -39.61 17.04
C CYS A 14 21.85 -40.08 15.61
N THR A 15 22.69 -41.00 15.21
CA THR A 15 22.45 -41.94 14.08
C THR A 15 21.56 -43.08 14.54
N VAL A 16 20.47 -43.35 13.89
CA VAL A 16 19.73 -44.63 13.92
C VAL A 16 19.26 -44.91 12.50
N LEU A 17 19.98 -45.72 11.86
CA LEU A 17 19.96 -47.09 11.44
C LEU A 17 18.66 -47.59 10.75
N MET A 18 18.85 -47.95 9.49
CA MET A 18 17.93 -48.62 8.56
C MET A 18 17.24 -49.86 9.16
N MET A 19 16.00 -50.11 8.73
CA MET A 19 15.53 -51.43 8.42
C MET A 19 14.66 -51.44 7.15
N ALA A 20 15.19 -52.07 6.15
CA ALA A 20 14.49 -52.42 4.92
C ALA A 20 13.54 -53.60 5.19
N LEU A 21 12.30 -53.50 4.72
CA LEU A 21 11.50 -54.69 4.43
C LEU A 21 10.95 -54.58 3.00
N ILE A 22 11.37 -55.51 2.22
CA ILE A 22 10.98 -55.78 0.83
C ILE A 22 9.56 -56.32 0.85
N GLY A 23 8.64 -55.67 0.14
CA GLY A 23 7.32 -56.19 -0.18
C GLY A 23 7.03 -55.94 -1.66
N CYS A 24 7.11 -56.99 -2.44
CA CYS A 24 6.82 -56.99 -3.88
C CYS A 24 5.30 -56.99 -4.10
N GLY A 25 4.75 -56.00 -4.80
CA GLY A 25 3.36 -55.99 -5.25
C GLY A 25 3.20 -55.06 -6.43
N LYS A 26 2.98 -55.63 -7.58
CA LYS A 26 2.85 -55.01 -8.88
C LYS A 26 1.45 -54.42 -9.04
N SER A 27 1.31 -53.13 -9.25
CA SER A 27 0.17 -52.52 -9.95
C SER A 27 0.60 -51.17 -10.51
N ASN A 28 0.43 -51.03 -11.81
CA ASN A 28 0.56 -49.76 -12.54
C ASN A 28 -0.58 -48.84 -12.16
N ASP A 29 -0.26 -47.69 -11.59
CA ASP A 29 -1.08 -46.52 -11.73
C ASP A 29 -0.17 -45.28 -11.67
N ALA A 30 -0.29 -44.47 -12.73
CA ALA A 30 0.45 -43.24 -12.92
C ALA A 30 0.02 -42.23 -11.84
N VAL A 31 0.89 -41.98 -10.86
CA VAL A 31 0.75 -40.86 -9.95
C VAL A 31 1.29 -39.64 -10.66
N GLY A 32 0.38 -38.76 -11.07
CA GLY A 32 0.70 -37.44 -11.51
C GLY A 32 1.34 -36.66 -10.36
N GLU A 33 2.55 -36.21 -10.61
CA GLU A 33 3.28 -35.27 -9.78
C GLU A 33 2.47 -33.97 -9.77
N SER A 34 1.71 -33.72 -8.70
CA SER A 34 1.10 -32.42 -8.47
C SER A 34 2.24 -31.46 -8.13
N LYS A 35 2.64 -30.64 -9.09
CA LYS A 35 3.37 -29.42 -8.81
C LYS A 35 2.47 -28.61 -7.90
N GLU A 36 2.87 -28.45 -6.65
CA GLU A 36 2.37 -27.36 -5.82
C GLU A 36 2.75 -26.06 -6.53
N GLU A 37 1.78 -25.47 -7.17
CA GLU A 37 1.83 -24.12 -7.69
C GLU A 37 1.95 -23.22 -6.47
N ASN A 38 3.15 -22.70 -6.26
CA ASN A 38 3.47 -21.78 -5.17
C ASN A 38 2.81 -20.43 -5.53
N THR A 39 1.50 -20.36 -5.32
CA THR A 39 0.76 -19.08 -5.43
C THR A 39 1.32 -18.18 -4.32
N PRO A 40 1.88 -17.02 -4.64
CA PRO A 40 2.34 -16.10 -3.61
C PRO A 40 1.14 -15.78 -2.69
N VAL A 41 1.33 -15.96 -1.39
CA VAL A 41 0.35 -15.52 -0.39
C VAL A 41 0.33 -14.00 -0.47
N VAL A 42 -0.73 -13.45 -1.05
CA VAL A 42 -0.97 -12.02 -1.04
C VAL A 42 -1.37 -11.67 0.40
N GLU A 43 -0.50 -10.97 1.11
CA GLU A 43 -0.83 -10.44 2.43
C GLU A 43 -1.91 -9.37 2.26
N THR A 44 -3.11 -9.64 2.75
CA THR A 44 -4.24 -8.70 2.70
C THR A 44 -4.27 -7.84 3.95
N VAL A 45 -4.52 -6.56 3.77
CA VAL A 45 -4.76 -5.65 4.89
C VAL A 45 -6.19 -5.85 5.42
N ASN A 46 -6.36 -5.79 6.73
CA ASN A 46 -7.69 -5.98 7.33
C ASN A 46 -8.37 -4.61 7.53
N VAL A 47 -8.94 -4.11 6.45
CA VAL A 47 -9.79 -2.90 6.41
C VAL A 47 -11.03 -3.20 5.58
N ALA A 48 -12.14 -2.52 5.86
CA ALA A 48 -13.38 -2.72 5.13
C ALA A 48 -13.35 -2.07 3.74
N ASP A 49 -12.69 -0.91 3.62
CA ASP A 49 -12.58 -0.14 2.38
C ASP A 49 -11.45 0.91 2.44
N SER A 50 -11.29 1.66 1.34
CA SER A 50 -10.29 2.74 1.24
C SER A 50 -10.55 3.89 2.23
N THR A 51 -11.79 4.10 2.65
CA THR A 51 -12.15 5.13 3.63
C THR A 51 -11.62 4.76 5.01
N GLU A 52 -11.82 3.51 5.41
CA GLU A 52 -11.26 3.00 6.67
C GLU A 52 -9.73 3.04 6.65
N LEU A 53 -9.11 2.68 5.52
CA LEU A 53 -7.66 2.71 5.38
C LEU A 53 -7.09 4.09 5.71
N LEU A 54 -7.57 5.15 5.04
CA LEU A 54 -7.10 6.52 5.30
C LEU A 54 -7.53 7.04 6.67
N THR A 55 -8.73 6.69 7.14
CA THR A 55 -9.22 7.09 8.47
C THR A 55 -8.33 6.53 9.57
N ASN A 56 -7.90 5.28 9.45
CA ASN A 56 -6.98 4.66 10.40
C ASN A 56 -5.64 5.39 10.43
N VAL A 57 -5.08 5.77 9.26
CA VAL A 57 -3.87 6.60 9.19
C VAL A 57 -4.08 7.95 9.87
N TRP A 58 -5.16 8.68 9.51
CA TRP A 58 -5.47 9.99 10.09
C TRP A 58 -5.67 9.95 11.61
N SER A 59 -6.24 8.88 12.13
CA SER A 59 -6.44 8.69 13.57
C SER A 59 -5.15 8.63 14.38
N THR A 60 -4.00 8.32 13.73
CA THR A 60 -2.68 8.28 14.38
C THR A 60 -1.99 9.63 14.49
N TYR A 61 -2.57 10.68 13.90
CA TYR A 61 -1.99 12.02 13.98
C TYR A 61 -2.17 12.62 15.36
N GLU A 62 -1.10 13.20 15.88
CA GLU A 62 -1.17 14.02 17.10
C GLU A 62 -1.89 15.32 16.80
N GLU A 63 -2.51 15.93 17.82
CA GLU A 63 -3.26 17.18 17.63
C GLU A 63 -2.40 18.32 17.06
N ALA A 64 -1.09 18.33 17.34
CA ALA A 64 -0.16 19.33 16.81
C ALA A 64 0.15 19.16 15.31
N ASP A 65 -0.03 17.95 14.77
CA ASP A 65 0.24 17.60 13.36
C ASP A 65 -1.03 17.67 12.51
N LYS A 66 -2.20 17.82 13.15
CA LYS A 66 -3.47 17.88 12.45
C LYS A 66 -3.68 19.23 11.77
N PHE A 67 -4.28 19.18 10.61
CA PHE A 67 -4.72 20.32 9.83
C PHE A 67 -6.17 20.13 9.37
N PRO A 68 -6.89 21.19 8.95
CA PRO A 68 -8.24 21.05 8.42
C PRO A 68 -8.24 20.17 7.18
N ILE A 69 -8.96 19.05 7.21
CA ILE A 69 -9.11 18.14 6.09
C ILE A 69 -10.54 18.11 5.57
N GLY A 70 -10.71 17.72 4.32
CA GLY A 70 -11.95 17.28 3.72
C GLY A 70 -11.69 16.09 2.80
N GLY A 71 -12.72 15.33 2.52
CA GLY A 71 -12.60 14.17 1.64
C GLY A 71 -13.87 13.96 0.81
N GLY A 72 -13.81 13.02 -0.15
CA GLY A 72 -14.88 12.74 -1.10
C GLY A 72 -14.66 13.39 -2.47
N ASP A 73 -15.63 13.19 -3.35
CA ASP A 73 -15.71 13.84 -4.67
C ASP A 73 -16.39 15.21 -4.58
N TYR A 74 -16.48 15.94 -5.69
CA TYR A 74 -17.07 17.29 -5.72
C TYR A 74 -18.53 17.37 -5.23
N GLU A 75 -19.33 16.32 -5.44
CA GLU A 75 -20.75 16.31 -5.04
C GLU A 75 -20.94 15.78 -3.61
N ASN A 76 -20.02 14.92 -3.13
CA ASN A 76 -20.12 14.21 -1.86
C ASN A 76 -18.99 14.59 -0.92
N MET A 77 -18.51 15.83 -0.97
CA MET A 77 -17.45 16.31 -0.09
C MET A 77 -17.92 16.36 1.36
N VAL A 78 -17.13 15.77 2.24
CA VAL A 78 -17.31 15.81 3.69
C VAL A 78 -16.17 16.60 4.33
N MET A 79 -16.51 17.31 5.44
CA MET A 79 -15.56 18.17 6.14
C MET A 79 -15.01 17.48 7.38
N ASP A 80 -13.79 17.84 7.75
CA ASP A 80 -13.08 17.37 8.95
C ASP A 80 -12.89 15.84 9.02
N THR A 81 -13.01 15.15 7.89
CA THR A 81 -12.84 13.69 7.82
C THR A 81 -12.40 13.25 6.44
N VAL A 82 -11.95 12.01 6.36
CA VAL A 82 -11.77 11.26 5.10
C VAL A 82 -13.14 11.01 4.46
N GLY A 83 -13.23 11.12 3.15
CA GLY A 83 -14.46 10.87 2.40
C GLY A 83 -14.34 9.76 1.38
N ALA A 84 -15.40 8.94 1.26
CA ALA A 84 -15.53 7.98 0.17
C ALA A 84 -15.62 8.73 -1.17
N PHE A 85 -15.01 8.15 -2.21
CA PHE A 85 -14.97 8.74 -3.53
C PHE A 85 -15.74 7.85 -4.52
N ASP A 86 -16.64 8.43 -5.30
CA ASP A 86 -17.36 7.70 -6.34
C ASP A 86 -16.44 7.42 -7.53
N VAL A 87 -16.01 6.15 -7.66
CA VAL A 87 -15.08 5.71 -8.71
C VAL A 87 -15.62 5.83 -10.13
N THR A 88 -16.93 6.06 -10.29
CA THR A 88 -17.54 6.27 -11.61
C THR A 88 -17.30 7.70 -12.13
N LYS A 89 -16.91 8.62 -11.25
CA LYS A 89 -16.62 10.03 -11.59
C LYS A 89 -15.15 10.19 -12.00
N THR A 90 -14.81 9.66 -13.17
CA THR A 90 -13.42 9.63 -13.65
C THR A 90 -12.81 11.01 -13.84
N GLU A 91 -13.61 12.03 -14.20
CA GLU A 91 -13.14 13.42 -14.32
C GLU A 91 -12.78 14.01 -12.95
N ASP A 92 -13.56 13.70 -11.90
CA ASP A 92 -13.27 14.13 -10.53
C ASP A 92 -12.05 13.39 -9.96
N LEU A 93 -11.91 12.08 -10.24
CA LEU A 93 -10.74 11.27 -9.87
C LEU A 93 -9.46 11.88 -10.47
N ASP A 94 -9.47 12.23 -11.74
CA ASP A 94 -8.34 12.90 -12.37
C ASP A 94 -8.12 14.28 -11.76
N ALA A 95 -9.15 15.13 -11.70
CA ALA A 95 -9.03 16.50 -11.25
C ALA A 95 -8.53 16.62 -9.79
N LEU A 96 -9.06 15.80 -8.88
CA LEU A 96 -8.76 15.88 -7.45
C LEU A 96 -7.56 15.01 -7.04
N LEU A 97 -7.46 13.79 -7.55
CA LEU A 97 -6.50 12.80 -7.07
C LEU A 97 -5.40 12.48 -8.09
N GLY A 98 -5.48 13.02 -9.32
CA GLY A 98 -4.54 12.67 -10.37
C GLY A 98 -4.67 11.24 -10.88
N MET A 99 -5.84 10.63 -10.69
CA MET A 99 -6.13 9.28 -11.17
C MET A 99 -6.65 9.35 -12.62
N PRO A 100 -5.88 8.89 -13.61
CA PRO A 100 -6.35 8.93 -15.00
C PRO A 100 -7.43 7.87 -15.25
N ALA A 101 -8.18 8.02 -16.35
CA ALA A 101 -9.30 7.14 -16.66
C ALA A 101 -8.92 5.66 -16.78
N GLU A 102 -7.73 5.35 -17.31
CA GLU A 102 -7.20 3.98 -17.34
C GLU A 102 -6.92 3.41 -15.94
N GLY A 103 -6.47 4.24 -15.00
CA GLY A 103 -6.29 3.86 -13.60
C GLY A 103 -7.64 3.64 -12.90
N ALA A 104 -8.62 4.50 -13.16
CA ALA A 104 -9.98 4.35 -12.63
C ALA A 104 -10.63 3.01 -13.02
N ALA A 105 -10.30 2.45 -14.18
CA ALA A 105 -10.80 1.15 -14.61
C ALA A 105 -10.21 -0.04 -13.84
N MET A 106 -9.15 0.16 -13.05
CA MET A 106 -8.46 -0.88 -12.28
C MET A 106 -8.96 -0.97 -10.83
N ILE A 107 -9.82 -0.04 -10.39
CA ILE A 107 -10.28 0.08 -9.01
C ILE A 107 -11.79 -0.07 -8.89
N ASP A 108 -12.27 -0.51 -7.74
CA ASP A 108 -13.70 -0.60 -7.42
C ASP A 108 -14.11 0.20 -6.17
N ASN A 109 -13.13 0.72 -5.45
CA ASN A 109 -13.36 1.55 -4.27
C ASN A 109 -12.25 2.61 -4.14
N ALA A 110 -12.61 3.81 -3.72
CA ALA A 110 -11.67 4.89 -3.47
C ALA A 110 -12.12 5.78 -2.31
N ALA A 111 -11.14 6.46 -1.70
CA ALA A 111 -11.35 7.50 -0.70
C ALA A 111 -10.33 8.61 -0.89
N SER A 112 -10.64 9.79 -0.37
CA SER A 112 -9.72 10.93 -0.40
C SER A 112 -9.62 11.65 0.93
N MET A 113 -8.47 12.31 1.11
CA MET A 113 -8.19 13.23 2.20
C MET A 113 -7.37 14.40 1.64
N MET A 114 -7.89 15.62 1.75
CA MET A 114 -7.29 16.81 1.16
C MET A 114 -7.19 17.93 2.19
N HIS A 115 -6.15 18.76 2.11
CA HIS A 115 -6.01 19.96 2.92
C HIS A 115 -7.01 21.02 2.47
N MET A 116 -7.90 21.46 3.37
CA MET A 116 -9.03 22.33 3.03
C MET A 116 -8.64 23.74 2.60
N MET A 117 -7.47 24.24 3.01
CA MET A 117 -7.02 25.58 2.62
C MET A 117 -6.44 25.61 1.21
N ASN A 118 -5.75 24.55 0.81
CA ASN A 118 -5.18 24.37 -0.53
C ASN A 118 -4.84 22.89 -0.74
N ALA A 119 -5.50 22.24 -1.68
CA ALA A 119 -5.29 20.83 -2.00
C ALA A 119 -3.84 20.52 -2.42
N ASN A 120 -3.12 21.48 -3.07
CA ASN A 120 -1.72 21.28 -3.41
C ASN A 120 -0.79 21.23 -2.19
N THR A 121 -1.25 21.68 -1.01
CA THR A 121 -0.51 21.54 0.25
C THR A 121 -0.50 20.10 0.74
N PHE A 122 -1.60 19.37 0.53
CA PHE A 122 -1.70 17.95 0.75
C PHE A 122 -2.98 17.39 0.13
N THR A 123 -2.81 16.32 -0.63
CA THR A 123 -3.91 15.45 -1.09
C THR A 123 -3.44 14.00 -1.04
N ALA A 124 -4.27 13.13 -0.48
CA ALA A 124 -4.07 11.69 -0.51
C ALA A 124 -5.33 10.99 -1.04
N GLY A 125 -5.12 10.01 -1.90
CA GLY A 125 -6.11 9.05 -2.36
C GLY A 125 -5.73 7.63 -1.93
N ALA A 126 -6.71 6.84 -1.52
CA ALA A 126 -6.56 5.40 -1.35
C ALA A 126 -7.52 4.68 -2.30
N TYR A 127 -7.08 3.54 -2.82
CA TYR A 127 -7.76 2.82 -3.89
C TYR A 127 -7.69 1.32 -3.64
N HIS A 128 -8.81 0.62 -3.81
CA HIS A 128 -8.83 -0.85 -3.82
C HIS A 128 -8.75 -1.34 -5.27
N LEU A 129 -7.79 -2.22 -5.54
CA LEU A 129 -7.60 -2.85 -6.85
C LEU A 129 -8.58 -4.00 -7.06
N THR A 130 -9.23 -4.04 -8.22
CA THR A 130 -10.03 -5.20 -8.64
C THR A 130 -9.18 -6.43 -8.94
N ASP A 131 -7.90 -6.22 -9.26
CA ASP A 131 -6.90 -7.25 -9.50
C ASP A 131 -5.53 -6.75 -9.02
N ALA A 132 -4.96 -7.39 -8.01
CA ALA A 132 -3.66 -7.06 -7.42
C ALA A 132 -2.50 -7.09 -8.43
N SER A 133 -2.64 -7.80 -9.56
CA SER A 133 -1.65 -7.82 -10.64
C SER A 133 -1.50 -6.47 -11.35
N ASN A 134 -2.48 -5.57 -11.22
CA ASN A 134 -2.47 -4.23 -11.80
C ASN A 134 -1.70 -3.19 -10.94
N LYS A 135 -1.15 -3.58 -9.79
CA LYS A 135 -0.45 -2.69 -8.84
C LYS A 135 0.57 -1.78 -9.55
N GLN A 136 1.49 -2.36 -10.31
CA GLN A 136 2.52 -1.59 -10.99
C GLN A 136 1.94 -0.69 -12.09
N ALA A 137 0.99 -1.20 -12.87
CA ALA A 137 0.34 -0.41 -13.92
C ALA A 137 -0.41 0.80 -13.36
N LEU A 138 -1.10 0.63 -12.23
CA LEU A 138 -1.78 1.74 -11.56
C LEU A 138 -0.78 2.75 -10.99
N ALA A 139 0.33 2.27 -10.38
CA ALA A 139 1.37 3.14 -9.87
C ALA A 139 2.01 4.00 -10.97
N ASP A 140 2.32 3.39 -12.12
CA ASP A 140 2.89 4.07 -13.28
C ASP A 140 1.92 5.13 -13.83
N ALA A 141 0.65 4.78 -13.98
CA ALA A 141 -0.39 5.69 -14.49
C ALA A 141 -0.59 6.91 -13.55
N LEU A 142 -0.66 6.69 -12.24
CA LEU A 142 -0.74 7.76 -11.24
C LEU A 142 0.49 8.67 -11.29
N LYS A 143 1.69 8.06 -11.30
CA LYS A 143 2.94 8.80 -11.37
C LYS A 143 2.97 9.69 -12.61
N ASP A 144 2.78 9.10 -13.78
CA ASP A 144 2.86 9.82 -15.05
C ASP A 144 1.83 10.96 -15.11
N ASN A 145 0.61 10.75 -14.63
CA ASN A 145 -0.42 11.78 -14.66
C ASN A 145 -0.12 12.91 -13.67
N ILE A 146 0.34 12.59 -12.45
CA ILE A 146 0.61 13.60 -11.42
C ILE A 146 1.87 14.41 -11.75
N THR A 147 2.96 13.76 -12.21
CA THR A 147 4.22 14.47 -12.54
C THR A 147 4.10 15.36 -13.75
N ASN A 148 3.28 15.02 -14.73
CA ASN A 148 3.06 15.83 -15.94
C ASN A 148 1.95 16.87 -15.79
N ARG A 149 1.33 16.96 -14.62
CA ARG A 149 0.19 17.85 -14.37
C ARG A 149 0.62 19.32 -14.36
N GLN A 150 -0.22 20.18 -14.94
CA GLN A 150 -0.08 21.62 -14.78
C GLN A 150 -0.70 22.07 -13.45
N TRP A 151 0.16 22.43 -12.50
CA TRP A 151 -0.28 22.89 -11.19
C TRP A 151 -0.70 24.36 -11.24
N MET A 152 -1.86 24.66 -10.63
CA MET A 152 -2.35 26.01 -10.43
C MET A 152 -2.45 26.31 -8.93
N CYS A 153 -2.19 27.55 -8.53
CA CYS A 153 -2.25 27.99 -7.12
C CYS A 153 -1.22 27.33 -6.18
N GLY A 154 -0.02 27.04 -6.68
CA GLY A 154 1.11 26.46 -5.95
C GLY A 154 1.48 25.09 -6.49
N PHE A 155 2.69 24.65 -6.14
CA PHE A 155 3.23 23.35 -6.53
C PHE A 155 3.37 22.49 -5.28
N PRO A 156 2.96 21.22 -5.31
CA PRO A 156 3.36 20.27 -4.28
C PRO A 156 4.86 19.97 -4.41
N ASP A 157 5.51 19.68 -3.28
CA ASP A 157 6.95 19.41 -3.25
C ASP A 157 7.26 17.95 -3.59
N THR A 158 6.41 17.04 -3.12
CA THR A 158 6.67 15.60 -3.13
C THR A 158 5.45 14.80 -3.59
N LEU A 159 5.71 13.73 -4.34
CA LEU A 159 4.78 12.65 -4.69
C LEU A 159 5.19 11.38 -3.95
N LEU A 160 4.21 10.69 -3.37
CA LEU A 160 4.32 9.35 -2.82
C LEU A 160 3.30 8.43 -3.49
N ILE A 161 3.73 7.27 -3.96
CA ILE A 161 2.84 6.18 -4.38
C ILE A 161 3.31 4.91 -3.68
N ALA A 162 2.40 4.27 -2.96
CA ALA A 162 2.67 3.08 -2.18
C ALA A 162 1.57 2.04 -2.33
N SER A 163 1.92 0.76 -2.20
CA SER A 163 0.93 -0.29 -1.97
C SER A 163 0.80 -0.58 -0.47
N VAL A 164 -0.40 -0.96 -0.04
CA VAL A 164 -0.70 -1.38 1.32
C VAL A 164 -1.33 -2.76 1.24
N GLY A 165 -0.59 -3.77 1.66
CA GLY A 165 -0.97 -5.15 1.39
C GLY A 165 -0.94 -5.47 -0.11
N GLY A 166 -1.74 -6.47 -0.52
CA GLY A 166 -1.76 -6.93 -1.90
C GLY A 166 -2.67 -6.14 -2.84
N ASP A 167 -3.70 -5.50 -2.31
CA ASP A 167 -4.89 -5.05 -3.05
C ASP A 167 -5.22 -3.56 -2.85
N TYR A 168 -4.52 -2.84 -1.95
CA TYR A 168 -4.69 -1.41 -1.79
C TYR A 168 -3.51 -0.61 -2.34
N MET A 169 -3.82 0.54 -2.91
CA MET A 169 -2.86 1.54 -3.34
C MET A 169 -3.15 2.88 -2.66
N VAL A 170 -2.10 3.62 -2.36
CA VAL A 170 -2.19 4.99 -1.84
C VAL A 170 -1.33 5.88 -2.72
N SER A 171 -1.89 6.99 -3.19
CA SER A 171 -1.11 8.10 -3.76
C SER A 171 -1.29 9.33 -2.89
N ALA A 172 -0.22 10.09 -2.70
CA ALA A 172 -0.29 11.37 -2.02
C ALA A 172 0.69 12.36 -2.64
N PHE A 173 0.33 13.63 -2.65
CA PHE A 173 1.22 14.72 -3.04
C PHE A 173 0.97 15.94 -2.15
N GLY A 174 2.01 16.74 -1.93
CA GLY A 174 1.90 17.92 -1.07
C GLY A 174 3.24 18.47 -0.64
N ASN A 175 3.20 19.34 0.37
CA ASN A 175 4.40 19.91 0.99
C ASN A 175 5.24 18.83 1.66
N ALA A 176 6.57 18.91 1.52
CA ALA A 176 7.50 17.90 1.99
C ALA A 176 7.29 17.51 3.46
N GLU A 177 7.12 18.47 4.38
CA GLU A 177 6.94 18.20 5.81
C GLU A 177 5.66 17.41 6.12
N ILE A 178 4.56 17.75 5.44
CA ILE A 178 3.28 17.05 5.60
C ILE A 178 3.38 15.66 5.00
N MET A 179 4.05 15.52 3.84
CA MET A 179 4.27 14.25 3.16
C MET A 179 5.14 13.28 3.98
N ASP A 180 6.20 13.78 4.61
CA ASP A 180 7.06 12.98 5.51
C ASP A 180 6.27 12.45 6.71
N THR A 181 5.41 13.31 7.29
CA THR A 181 4.51 12.91 8.38
C THR A 181 3.53 11.84 7.90
N PHE A 182 2.85 12.07 6.77
CA PHE A 182 1.88 11.13 6.21
C PHE A 182 2.52 9.77 5.91
N LYS A 183 3.65 9.74 5.25
CA LYS A 183 4.40 8.52 4.94
C LYS A 183 4.76 7.75 6.22
N THR A 184 5.28 8.46 7.22
CA THR A 184 5.63 7.85 8.51
C THR A 184 4.41 7.23 9.20
N LYS A 185 3.28 7.94 9.22
CA LYS A 185 2.03 7.45 9.81
C LYS A 185 1.44 6.27 9.03
N LEU A 186 1.48 6.32 7.68
CA LEU A 186 1.03 5.24 6.82
C LEU A 186 1.82 3.95 7.07
N GLN A 187 3.16 4.04 7.09
CA GLN A 187 4.03 2.88 7.32
C GLN A 187 3.94 2.34 8.76
N ALA A 188 3.72 3.20 9.75
CA ALA A 188 3.53 2.78 11.14
C ALA A 188 2.17 2.09 11.34
N GLN A 189 1.12 2.55 10.66
CA GLN A 189 -0.22 1.96 10.73
C GLN A 189 -0.30 0.64 9.97
N TYR A 190 0.43 0.53 8.85
CA TYR A 190 0.42 -0.64 7.97
C TYR A 190 1.86 -1.05 7.66
N GLU A 191 2.41 -1.99 8.46
CA GLU A 191 3.81 -2.46 8.33
C GLU A 191 4.10 -3.08 6.95
N MET A 192 3.05 -3.54 6.24
CA MET A 192 3.12 -4.10 4.89
C MET A 192 3.11 -3.03 3.78
N THR A 193 3.31 -1.76 4.12
CA THR A 193 3.39 -0.68 3.14
C THR A 193 4.68 -0.75 2.35
N GLU A 194 4.57 -0.90 1.03
CA GLU A 194 5.69 -0.86 0.08
C GLU A 194 5.64 0.46 -0.71
N VAL A 195 6.65 1.30 -0.55
CA VAL A 195 6.79 2.53 -1.35
C VAL A 195 7.26 2.15 -2.75
N ILE A 196 6.44 2.46 -3.76
CA ILE A 196 6.74 2.19 -5.17
C ILE A 196 7.43 3.40 -5.80
N TYR A 197 6.88 4.59 -5.55
CA TYR A 197 7.45 5.86 -6.00
C TYR A 197 7.46 6.90 -4.89
N GLU A 198 8.58 7.60 -4.78
CA GLU A 198 8.73 8.80 -3.96
C GLU A 198 9.60 9.77 -4.74
N GLU A 199 9.01 10.86 -5.21
CA GLU A 199 9.66 11.77 -6.12
C GLU A 199 9.46 13.23 -5.71
N SER A 200 10.48 14.07 -5.97
CA SER A 200 10.33 15.52 -5.90
C SER A 200 9.56 16.01 -7.13
N LEU A 201 8.56 16.86 -6.90
CA LEU A 201 7.80 17.55 -7.96
C LEU A 201 8.35 18.96 -8.23
N THR A 202 9.28 19.43 -7.41
CA THR A 202 10.02 20.71 -7.59
C THR A 202 11.41 20.42 -8.14
N GLU A 203 11.87 21.24 -9.13
CA GLU A 203 13.24 21.22 -9.65
C GLU A 203 14.27 21.75 -8.65
#